data_82a0b3b5d1cb8cdb314a8d6dfc39b061
#
_entry.id   82a0b3b5d1cb8cdb314a8d6dfc39b061
#
_cell.length_a   1.000
_cell.length_b   1.000
_cell.length_c   1.000
_cell.angle_alpha   90.00
_cell.angle_beta   90.00
_cell.angle_gamma   90.00
#
_symmetry.space_group_name_H-M   'P 1'
#
loop_
_entity.id
_entity.type
_entity.pdbx_description
1 polymer ?
#
loop_
_entity_poly.entity_id
_entity_poly.type
_entity_poly.pdbx_seq_one_letter_code
_entity_poly.pdbx_strand_id
1 'polypeptide(L)'
;MKNIMRALVPLFCSVTISFSQSGLDIAKKLDKKERPQSVFSRISMVLTNSKNKSRENILISKSNNIGKNQIIWVLEPKADRGISFLRKEYEDKDNEIRMWLPAFNKIRRINSNR
;
A
#
# COMPACT_ATOMS: atom_id res chain seq x y z
N MET A 1 -75.82 -15.13 0.73
CA MET A 1 -75.04 -14.72 -0.43
C MET A 1 -73.73 -14.19 0.06
N LYS A 2 -72.67 -14.90 -0.20
CA LYS A 2 -71.33 -14.64 0.39
C LYS A 2 -70.49 -13.80 -0.56
N ASN A 3 -70.28 -12.56 -0.27
CA ASN A 3 -69.35 -11.72 -1.03
C ASN A 3 -67.96 -11.91 -0.49
N ILE A 4 -67.19 -12.64 -1.24
CA ILE A 4 -65.74 -12.79 -0.98
C ILE A 4 -65.03 -11.59 -1.58
N MET A 5 -64.72 -10.63 -0.72
CA MET A 5 -63.92 -9.47 -1.08
C MET A 5 -62.44 -9.92 -1.07
N ARG A 6 -61.90 -10.18 -2.28
CA ARG A 6 -60.46 -10.44 -2.45
C ARG A 6 -59.69 -9.14 -2.27
N ALA A 7 -59.05 -9.02 -1.09
CA ALA A 7 -58.08 -7.96 -0.85
C ALA A 7 -56.80 -8.29 -1.66
N LEU A 8 -56.60 -7.52 -2.72
CA LEU A 8 -55.39 -7.55 -3.52
C LEU A 8 -54.30 -6.78 -2.73
N VAL A 9 -53.41 -7.46 -2.09
CA VAL A 9 -52.23 -6.88 -1.43
C VAL A 9 -51.21 -6.57 -2.53
N PRO A 10 -50.86 -5.30 -2.80
CA PRO A 10 -49.81 -4.98 -3.72
C PRO A 10 -48.47 -5.33 -3.03
N LEU A 11 -47.78 -6.35 -3.54
CA LEU A 11 -46.42 -6.68 -3.19
C LEU A 11 -45.51 -5.56 -3.70
N PHE A 12 -45.19 -4.60 -2.84
CA PHE A 12 -44.27 -3.51 -3.13
C PHE A 12 -42.86 -4.08 -3.15
N CYS A 13 -42.41 -4.47 -4.33
CA CYS A 13 -41.05 -4.94 -4.56
C CYS A 13 -40.12 -3.73 -4.49
N SER A 14 -39.53 -3.47 -3.32
CA SER A 14 -38.54 -2.43 -3.12
C SER A 14 -37.24 -2.82 -3.82
N VAL A 15 -37.06 -2.34 -5.06
CA VAL A 15 -35.80 -2.46 -5.78
C VAL A 15 -34.81 -1.49 -5.12
N THR A 16 -33.99 -1.99 -4.22
CA THR A 16 -32.85 -1.24 -3.70
C THR A 16 -31.80 -1.18 -4.79
N ILE A 17 -31.71 -0.03 -5.46
CA ILE A 17 -30.63 0.26 -6.42
C ILE A 17 -29.35 0.44 -5.59
N SER A 18 -28.57 -0.61 -5.47
CA SER A 18 -27.21 -0.53 -4.91
C SER A 18 -26.32 0.21 -5.90
N PHE A 19 -26.02 1.46 -5.63
CA PHE A 19 -24.99 2.18 -6.36
C PHE A 19 -23.63 1.55 -6.03
N SER A 20 -23.24 0.53 -6.80
CA SER A 20 -21.89 -0.01 -6.77
C SER A 20 -20.94 1.07 -7.31
N GLN A 21 -20.15 1.68 -6.45
CA GLN A 21 -19.07 2.55 -6.91
C GLN A 21 -18.06 1.69 -7.68
N SER A 22 -17.80 2.06 -8.93
CA SER A 22 -16.79 1.42 -9.75
C SER A 22 -15.42 1.50 -9.04
N GLY A 23 -14.64 0.40 -9.06
CA GLY A 23 -13.27 0.41 -8.53
C GLY A 23 -12.40 1.51 -9.15
N LEU A 24 -12.67 1.85 -10.41
CA LEU A 24 -12.03 2.96 -11.12
C LEU A 24 -12.35 4.32 -10.48
N ASP A 25 -13.60 4.54 -10.04
CA ASP A 25 -14.00 5.82 -9.42
C ASP A 25 -13.35 5.97 -8.04
N ILE A 26 -13.22 4.88 -7.30
CA ILE A 26 -12.49 4.84 -6.02
C ILE A 26 -11.02 5.15 -6.25
N ALA A 27 -10.38 4.52 -7.24
CA ALA A 27 -8.99 4.76 -7.60
C ALA A 27 -8.75 6.22 -8.01
N LYS A 28 -9.61 6.81 -8.83
CA LYS A 28 -9.54 8.23 -9.22
C LYS A 28 -9.71 9.18 -8.04
N LYS A 29 -10.60 8.87 -7.09
CA LYS A 29 -10.78 9.66 -5.86
C LYS A 29 -9.54 9.60 -4.97
N LEU A 30 -8.89 8.43 -4.86
CA LEU A 30 -7.65 8.27 -4.10
C LEU A 30 -6.48 9.03 -4.75
N ASP A 31 -6.38 9.00 -6.07
CA ASP A 31 -5.32 9.70 -6.80
C ASP A 31 -5.42 11.22 -6.72
N LYS A 32 -6.66 11.77 -6.65
CA LYS A 32 -6.93 13.20 -6.46
C LYS A 32 -6.72 13.67 -5.02
N LYS A 33 -6.53 12.75 -4.06
CA LYS A 33 -6.32 13.12 -2.67
C LYS A 33 -4.95 13.78 -2.51
N GLU A 34 -4.91 14.91 -1.82
CA GLU A 34 -3.64 15.58 -1.50
C GLU A 34 -2.71 14.62 -0.76
N ARG A 35 -1.51 14.47 -1.30
CA ARG A 35 -0.47 13.66 -0.70
C ARG A 35 0.37 14.53 0.23
N PRO A 36 0.73 14.05 1.43
CA PRO A 36 1.59 14.81 2.33
C PRO A 36 2.97 15.05 1.70
N GLN A 37 3.53 16.23 1.93
CA GLN A 37 4.86 16.61 1.44
C GLN A 37 5.95 15.64 1.94
N SER A 38 5.82 15.21 3.18
CA SER A 38 6.74 14.26 3.82
C SER A 38 5.98 13.31 4.73
N VAL A 39 6.47 12.06 4.79
CA VAL A 39 5.92 11.03 5.67
C VAL A 39 7.06 10.36 6.41
N PHE A 40 6.86 10.14 7.70
CA PHE A 40 7.68 9.28 8.53
C PHE A 40 6.83 8.12 9.02
N SER A 41 7.34 6.90 8.89
CA SER A 41 6.64 5.72 9.38
C SER A 41 7.59 4.67 9.95
N ARG A 42 7.13 3.97 10.98
CA ARG A 42 7.74 2.75 11.49
C ARG A 42 6.89 1.57 11.04
N ILE A 43 7.52 0.58 10.45
CA ILE A 43 6.86 -0.56 9.82
C ILE A 43 7.33 -1.82 10.54
N SER A 44 6.39 -2.64 11.01
CA SER A 44 6.64 -4.01 11.43
C SER A 44 6.14 -4.95 10.35
N MET A 45 7.01 -5.83 9.88
CA MET A 45 6.72 -6.80 8.83
C MET A 45 7.02 -8.21 9.34
N VAL A 46 5.98 -9.03 9.43
CA VAL A 46 6.09 -10.44 9.82
C VAL A 46 6.13 -11.31 8.58
N LEU A 47 7.22 -12.03 8.40
CA LEU A 47 7.42 -12.98 7.31
C LEU A 47 7.25 -14.39 7.85
N THR A 48 6.26 -15.12 7.33
CA THR A 48 5.99 -16.52 7.72
C THR A 48 6.28 -17.43 6.53
N ASN A 49 7.10 -18.46 6.75
CA ASN A 49 7.41 -19.44 5.72
C ASN A 49 6.37 -20.61 5.71
N SER A 50 6.49 -21.48 4.73
CA SER A 50 5.61 -22.66 4.58
C SER A 50 5.63 -23.64 5.76
N LYS A 51 6.64 -23.56 6.63
CA LYS A 51 6.78 -24.36 7.87
C LYS A 51 6.30 -23.62 9.12
N ASN A 52 5.49 -22.55 8.94
CA ASN A 52 4.98 -21.71 10.01
C ASN A 52 6.04 -21.07 10.92
N LYS A 53 7.29 -20.95 10.44
CA LYS A 53 8.31 -20.17 11.13
C LYS A 53 8.18 -18.71 10.74
N SER A 54 8.02 -17.84 11.72
CA SER A 54 7.87 -16.39 11.51
C SER A 54 9.14 -15.66 11.90
N ARG A 55 9.43 -14.58 11.15
CA ARG A 55 10.48 -13.61 11.44
C ARG A 55 9.87 -12.21 11.36
N GLU A 56 10.13 -11.39 12.35
CA GLU A 56 9.73 -10.00 12.35
C GLU A 56 10.89 -9.11 11.90
N ASN A 57 10.58 -8.19 10.98
CA ASN A 57 11.50 -7.15 10.56
C ASN A 57 10.90 -5.79 10.96
N ILE A 58 11.70 -4.94 11.57
CA ILE A 58 11.32 -3.57 11.92
C ILE A 58 12.10 -2.62 11.04
N LEU A 59 11.37 -1.74 10.37
CA LEU A 59 11.88 -0.79 9.40
C LEU A 59 11.43 0.63 9.77
N ILE A 60 12.26 1.61 9.43
CA ILE A 60 11.86 3.02 9.41
C ILE A 60 11.84 3.48 7.96
N SER A 61 10.78 4.16 7.56
CA SER A 61 10.67 4.81 6.26
C SER A 61 10.50 6.31 6.42
N LYS A 62 11.24 7.08 5.65
CA LYS A 62 11.02 8.52 5.45
C LYS A 62 10.87 8.80 3.97
N SER A 63 9.85 9.58 3.63
CA SER A 63 9.69 10.09 2.27
C SER A 63 9.48 11.59 2.25
N ASN A 64 9.87 12.22 1.16
CA ASN A 64 9.63 13.63 0.90
C ASN A 64 9.27 13.84 -0.58
N ASN A 65 9.02 15.09 -0.95
CA ASN A 65 8.64 15.47 -2.31
C ASN A 65 7.46 14.64 -2.82
N ILE A 66 6.39 14.59 -2.02
CA ILE A 66 5.14 13.86 -2.34
C ILE A 66 5.42 12.35 -2.59
N GLY A 67 6.41 11.78 -1.89
CA GLY A 67 6.79 10.37 -2.02
C GLY A 67 7.80 10.06 -3.11
N LYS A 68 8.24 11.03 -3.93
CA LYS A 68 9.23 10.80 -4.99
C LYS A 68 10.60 10.37 -4.47
N ASN A 69 10.97 10.85 -3.29
CA ASN A 69 12.18 10.40 -2.60
C ASN A 69 11.80 9.61 -1.37
N GLN A 70 12.35 8.43 -1.22
CA GLN A 70 12.12 7.58 -0.06
C GLN A 70 13.40 6.93 0.40
N ILE A 71 13.61 6.89 1.71
CA ILE A 71 14.66 6.11 2.32
C ILE A 71 14.04 5.16 3.36
N ILE A 72 14.52 3.92 3.38
CA ILE A 72 14.09 2.89 4.31
C ILE A 72 15.33 2.35 5.02
N TRP A 73 15.27 2.23 6.35
CA TRP A 73 16.31 1.62 7.18
C TRP A 73 15.79 0.38 7.88
N VAL A 74 16.58 -0.66 7.88
CA VAL A 74 16.31 -1.86 8.66
C VAL A 74 16.84 -1.66 10.09
N LEU A 75 15.96 -1.80 11.08
CA LEU A 75 16.30 -1.74 12.51
C LEU A 75 16.46 -3.14 13.13
N GLU A 76 15.58 -4.04 12.75
CA GLU A 76 15.56 -5.43 13.21
C GLU A 76 15.27 -6.38 12.04
N PRO A 77 15.85 -7.58 12.03
CA PRO A 77 16.69 -8.19 13.05
C PRO A 77 18.11 -7.61 13.08
N LYS A 78 18.85 -7.89 14.16
CA LYS A 78 20.20 -7.36 14.39
C LYS A 78 21.18 -7.70 13.25
N ALA A 79 21.00 -8.85 12.59
CA ALA A 79 21.83 -9.29 11.47
C ALA A 79 21.71 -8.37 10.23
N ASP A 80 20.55 -7.76 10.03
CA ASP A 80 20.26 -6.90 8.86
C ASP A 80 20.25 -5.41 9.23
N ARG A 81 20.53 -5.09 10.51
CA ARG A 81 20.50 -3.72 11.01
C ARG A 81 21.42 -2.80 10.24
N GLY A 82 20.89 -1.64 9.87
CA GLY A 82 21.64 -0.61 9.14
C GLY A 82 21.64 -0.77 7.62
N ILE A 83 21.13 -1.89 7.07
CA ILE A 83 20.84 -1.95 5.64
C ILE A 83 19.84 -0.85 5.31
N SER A 84 20.11 -0.09 4.25
CA SER A 84 19.26 1.02 3.86
C SER A 84 19.01 1.01 2.37
N PHE A 85 17.82 1.45 1.99
CA PHE A 85 17.40 1.59 0.59
C PHE A 85 17.01 3.04 0.35
N LEU A 86 17.58 3.65 -0.67
CA LEU A 86 17.20 4.98 -1.18
C LEU A 86 16.54 4.80 -2.53
N ARG A 87 15.29 5.26 -2.65
CA ARG A 87 14.55 5.32 -3.90
C ARG A 87 14.35 6.77 -4.30
N LYS A 88 14.66 7.08 -5.57
CA LYS A 88 14.34 8.36 -6.19
C LYS A 88 13.54 8.10 -7.45
N GLU A 89 12.38 8.74 -7.54
CA GLU A 89 11.54 8.72 -8.73
C GLU A 89 11.79 9.96 -9.56
N TYR A 90 11.91 9.76 -10.86
CA TYR A 90 12.09 10.81 -11.87
C TYR A 90 10.94 10.73 -12.87
N GLU A 91 10.57 11.87 -13.46
CA GLU A 91 9.52 11.93 -14.48
C GLU A 91 10.05 11.63 -15.88
N ASP A 92 11.29 12.02 -16.14
CA ASP A 92 11.96 12.04 -17.45
C ASP A 92 12.98 10.94 -17.67
N LYS A 93 13.26 10.12 -16.66
CA LYS A 93 14.25 9.03 -16.71
C LYS A 93 13.90 7.89 -15.76
N ASP A 94 14.65 6.81 -15.84
CA ASP A 94 14.50 5.64 -14.99
C ASP A 94 14.67 5.98 -13.51
N ASN A 95 13.85 5.35 -12.68
CA ASN A 95 13.94 5.47 -11.23
C ASN A 95 15.26 4.92 -10.73
N GLU A 96 15.80 5.55 -9.70
CA GLU A 96 17.05 5.14 -9.09
C GLU A 96 16.78 4.49 -7.74
N ILE A 97 17.31 3.26 -7.57
CA ILE A 97 17.31 2.56 -6.29
C ILE A 97 18.75 2.27 -5.91
N ARG A 98 19.15 2.73 -4.72
CA ARG A 98 20.45 2.42 -4.13
C ARG A 98 20.26 1.69 -2.81
N MET A 99 21.12 0.71 -2.57
CA MET A 99 21.16 -0.05 -1.33
C MET A 99 22.50 0.15 -0.66
N TRP A 100 22.48 0.50 0.63
CA TRP A 100 23.64 0.52 1.50
C TRP A 100 23.74 -0.81 2.26
N LEU A 101 24.92 -1.41 2.22
CA LEU A 101 25.26 -2.67 2.89
C LEU A 101 26.36 -2.40 3.92
N PRO A 102 26.02 -2.26 5.22
CA PRO A 102 27.01 -1.94 6.26
C PRO A 102 28.13 -2.96 6.37
N ALA A 103 27.78 -4.25 6.29
CA ALA A 103 28.76 -5.35 6.41
C ALA A 103 29.88 -5.29 5.36
N PHE A 104 29.62 -4.67 4.20
CA PHE A 104 30.58 -4.54 3.10
C PHE A 104 31.07 -3.12 2.91
N ASN A 105 30.57 -2.18 3.69
CA ASN A 105 30.85 -0.73 3.53
C ASN A 105 30.66 -0.27 2.07
N LYS A 106 29.58 -0.76 1.42
CA LYS A 106 29.32 -0.53 -0.01
C LYS A 106 27.92 -0.04 -0.29
N ILE A 107 27.83 0.88 -1.28
CA ILE A 107 26.58 1.26 -1.92
C ILE A 107 26.47 0.48 -3.23
N ARG A 108 25.32 -0.18 -3.44
CA ARG A 108 24.96 -0.82 -4.72
C ARG A 108 23.78 -0.09 -5.35
N ARG A 109 23.87 0.14 -6.66
CA ARG A 109 22.73 0.56 -7.46
C ARG A 109 21.96 -0.69 -7.87
N ILE A 110 20.65 -0.67 -7.67
CA ILE A 110 19.72 -1.71 -8.12
C ILE A 110 19.03 -1.18 -9.36
N ASN A 111 19.16 -1.88 -10.49
CA ASN A 111 18.41 -1.52 -11.69
C ASN A 111 16.96 -1.93 -11.51
N SER A 112 16.05 -0.96 -11.62
CA SER A 112 14.62 -1.25 -11.77
C SER A 112 14.35 -1.45 -13.24
N ASN A 113 14.57 -2.65 -13.77
CA ASN A 113 14.04 -3.00 -15.06
C ASN A 113 12.52 -3.04 -14.95
N ARG A 114 11.82 -2.23 -15.73
CA ARG A 114 10.38 -2.32 -15.95
C ARG A 114 10.07 -3.44 -16.91
#